data_7e7e2f85a81bfa7828fb312286bc42d9
#
_entry.id   7e7e2f85a81bfa7828fb312286bc42d9
#
_cell.length_a   1.000
_cell.length_b   1.000
_cell.length_c   1.000
_cell.angle_alpha   90.00
_cell.angle_beta   90.00
_cell.angle_gamma   90.00
#
_symmetry.space_group_name_H-M   'P 1'
#
loop_
_entity.id
_entity.type
_entity.pdbx_description
1 polymer ?
#
loop_
_entity_poly.entity_id
_entity_poly.type
_entity_poly.pdbx_seq_one_letter_code
_entity_poly.pdbx_strand_id
1 'polypeptide(L)'
;MREEHVGAVHAAKEKIGEIQAILAGATDAAEEMIGVVVGATGGENCGDPSGRGAFERAARVPDLINDVYATLVETVNELDAYLLGI
;
A
#
# COMPACT_ATOMS: atom_id res chain seq x y z
N MET A 1 -20.14 -0.37 -27.18
CA MET A 1 -19.21 0.64 -26.64
C MET A 1 -19.30 0.73 -25.14
N ARG A 2 -20.46 1.02 -24.59
CA ARG A 2 -20.65 1.09 -23.14
C ARG A 2 -20.35 -0.23 -22.44
N GLU A 3 -20.72 -1.36 -23.04
CA GLU A 3 -20.44 -2.68 -22.47
C GLU A 3 -18.96 -2.99 -22.37
N GLU A 4 -18.16 -2.54 -23.35
CA GLU A 4 -16.72 -2.69 -23.33
C GLU A 4 -16.10 -1.89 -22.19
N HIS A 5 -16.59 -0.66 -21.97
CA HIS A 5 -16.13 0.17 -20.87
C HIS A 5 -16.48 -0.43 -19.52
N VAL A 6 -17.70 -0.97 -19.39
CA VAL A 6 -18.14 -1.63 -18.16
C VAL A 6 -17.26 -2.85 -17.86
N GLY A 7 -17.01 -3.68 -18.88
CA GLY A 7 -16.15 -4.85 -18.72
C GLY A 7 -14.73 -4.49 -18.31
N ALA A 8 -14.17 -3.45 -18.93
CA ALA A 8 -12.82 -2.97 -18.61
C ALA A 8 -12.76 -2.42 -17.19
N VAL A 9 -13.78 -1.68 -16.76
CA VAL A 9 -13.83 -1.15 -15.38
C VAL A 9 -13.93 -2.29 -14.37
N HIS A 10 -14.76 -3.30 -14.63
CA HIS A 10 -14.84 -4.46 -13.73
C HIS A 10 -13.50 -5.20 -13.64
N ALA A 11 -12.80 -5.37 -14.75
CA ALA A 11 -11.50 -6.01 -14.76
C ALA A 11 -10.48 -5.19 -13.94
N ALA A 12 -10.51 -3.87 -14.06
CA ALA A 12 -9.65 -2.99 -13.27
C ALA A 12 -9.96 -3.10 -11.77
N LYS A 13 -11.24 -3.13 -11.40
CA LYS A 13 -11.65 -3.27 -10.00
C LYS A 13 -11.23 -4.61 -9.41
N GLU A 14 -11.27 -5.69 -10.19
CA GLU A 14 -10.77 -6.99 -9.76
C GLU A 14 -9.27 -6.95 -9.48
N LYS A 15 -8.51 -6.31 -10.37
CA LYS A 15 -7.06 -6.13 -10.16
C LYS A 15 -6.77 -5.30 -8.91
N ILE A 16 -7.54 -4.26 -8.68
CA ILE A 16 -7.41 -3.44 -7.48
C ILE A 16 -7.67 -4.29 -6.23
N GLY A 17 -8.71 -5.12 -6.26
CA GLY A 17 -9.00 -6.03 -5.14
C GLY A 17 -7.87 -7.00 -4.85
N GLU A 18 -7.22 -7.54 -5.89
CA GLU A 18 -6.04 -8.40 -5.75
C GLU A 18 -4.88 -7.65 -5.09
N ILE A 19 -4.63 -6.41 -5.52
CA ILE A 19 -3.57 -5.57 -4.94
C ILE A 19 -3.88 -5.26 -3.48
N GLN A 20 -5.13 -4.93 -3.16
CA GLN A 20 -5.54 -4.65 -1.78
C GLN A 20 -5.30 -5.85 -0.86
N ALA A 21 -5.57 -7.06 -1.34
CA ALA A 21 -5.29 -8.27 -0.59
C ALA A 21 -3.79 -8.47 -0.35
N ILE A 22 -2.97 -8.19 -1.36
CA ILE A 22 -1.51 -8.23 -1.23
C ILE A 22 -1.03 -7.19 -0.22
N LEU A 23 -1.59 -5.98 -0.25
CA LEU A 23 -1.21 -4.91 0.67
C LEU A 23 -1.55 -5.26 2.12
N ALA A 24 -2.65 -5.96 2.36
CA ALA A 24 -2.99 -6.40 3.71
C ALA A 24 -1.90 -7.31 4.30
N GLY A 25 -1.42 -8.28 3.52
CA GLY A 25 -0.31 -9.14 3.92
C GLY A 25 1.00 -8.37 4.04
N ALA A 26 1.22 -7.40 3.14
CA ALA A 26 2.42 -6.56 3.16
C ALA A 26 2.51 -5.70 4.42
N THR A 27 1.37 -5.23 4.94
CA THR A 27 1.34 -4.45 6.17
C THR A 27 1.86 -5.29 7.35
N ASP A 28 1.39 -6.52 7.48
CA ASP A 28 1.85 -7.42 8.52
C ASP A 28 3.35 -7.71 8.40
N ALA A 29 3.80 -8.00 7.18
CA ALA A 29 5.21 -8.25 6.90
C ALA A 29 6.07 -7.01 7.19
N ALA A 30 5.56 -5.81 6.89
CA ALA A 30 6.26 -4.56 7.17
C ALA A 30 6.44 -4.36 8.69
N GLU A 31 5.41 -4.64 9.48
CA GLU A 31 5.49 -4.54 10.94
C GLU A 31 6.52 -5.53 11.51
N GLU A 32 6.54 -6.75 11.01
CA GLU A 32 7.56 -7.74 11.38
C GLU A 32 8.96 -7.26 11.00
N MET A 33 9.10 -6.72 9.81
CA MET A 33 10.38 -6.18 9.33
C MET A 33 10.88 -5.06 10.25
N ILE A 34 10.00 -4.14 10.65
CA ILE A 34 10.36 -3.07 11.59
C ILE A 34 10.88 -3.66 12.90
N GLY A 35 10.20 -4.68 13.44
CA GLY A 35 10.64 -5.37 14.65
C GLY A 35 12.03 -5.97 14.50
N VAL A 36 12.34 -6.59 13.37
CA VAL A 36 13.65 -7.16 13.08
C VAL A 36 14.71 -6.05 12.99
N VAL A 37 14.39 -4.94 12.32
CA VAL A 37 15.31 -3.79 12.20
C VAL A 37 15.60 -3.20 13.58
N VAL A 38 14.59 -3.04 14.43
CA VAL A 38 14.78 -2.56 15.80
C VAL A 38 15.69 -3.50 16.58
N GLY A 39 15.48 -4.81 16.46
CA GLY A 39 16.34 -5.81 17.11
C GLY A 39 17.78 -5.76 16.63
N ALA A 40 18.00 -5.45 15.36
CA ALA A 40 19.32 -5.39 14.77
C ALA A 40 20.07 -4.09 15.08
N THR A 41 19.35 -2.96 15.15
CA THR A 41 19.97 -1.62 15.21
C THR A 41 19.77 -0.89 16.54
N GLY A 42 18.75 -1.26 17.32
CA GLY A 42 18.32 -0.50 18.50
C GLY A 42 17.28 0.58 18.17
N GLY A 43 16.85 0.67 16.92
CA GLY A 43 15.83 1.63 16.49
C GLY A 43 16.30 3.06 16.50
N GLU A 44 15.45 3.99 16.95
CA GLU A 44 15.76 5.42 16.98
C GLU A 44 16.88 5.77 17.97
N ASN A 45 17.18 4.88 18.90
CA ASN A 45 18.24 5.07 19.88
C ASN A 45 19.60 4.53 19.40
N CYS A 46 19.68 4.05 18.16
CA CYS A 46 20.92 3.55 17.59
C CYS A 46 21.97 4.66 17.51
N GLY A 47 23.18 4.37 17.99
CA GLY A 47 24.28 5.33 17.96
C GLY A 47 24.88 5.52 16.55
N ASP A 48 24.67 4.54 15.66
CA ASP A 48 25.18 4.58 14.30
C ASP A 48 24.18 5.29 13.38
N PRO A 49 24.62 6.34 12.63
CA PRO A 49 23.70 7.03 11.71
C PRO A 49 23.04 6.13 10.66
N SER A 50 23.78 5.12 10.17
CA SER A 50 23.21 4.17 9.19
C SER A 50 22.13 3.29 9.81
N GLY A 51 22.31 2.87 11.05
CA GLY A 51 21.30 2.10 11.78
C GLY A 51 20.03 2.90 12.04
N ARG A 52 20.17 4.17 12.45
CA ARG A 52 19.03 5.06 12.62
C ARG A 52 18.33 5.31 11.30
N GLY A 53 19.08 5.53 10.22
CA GLY A 53 18.52 5.74 8.88
C GLY A 53 17.74 4.52 8.40
N ALA A 54 18.25 3.32 8.64
CA ALA A 54 17.54 2.08 8.29
C ALA A 54 16.22 1.98 9.05
N PHE A 55 16.23 2.27 10.35
CA PHE A 55 15.01 2.26 11.15
C PHE A 55 13.99 3.29 10.65
N GLU A 56 14.44 4.53 10.40
CA GLU A 56 13.56 5.61 9.96
C GLU A 56 12.88 5.27 8.63
N ARG A 57 13.63 4.69 7.69
CA ARG A 57 13.07 4.26 6.41
C ARG A 57 12.12 3.09 6.57
N ALA A 58 12.49 2.10 7.38
CA ALA A 58 11.63 0.96 7.65
C ALA A 58 10.32 1.39 8.29
N ALA A 59 10.37 2.31 9.24
CA ALA A 59 9.19 2.80 9.95
C ALA A 59 8.20 3.54 9.05
N ARG A 60 8.64 4.02 7.88
CA ARG A 60 7.76 4.70 6.92
C ARG A 60 6.96 3.74 6.05
N VAL A 61 7.37 2.48 5.95
CA VAL A 61 6.75 1.53 5.02
C VAL A 61 5.25 1.34 5.27
N PRO A 62 4.76 1.15 6.52
CA PRO A 62 3.32 1.02 6.74
C PRO A 62 2.52 2.24 6.26
N ASP A 63 3.03 3.45 6.45
CA ASP A 63 2.35 4.67 6.00
C ASP A 63 2.29 4.73 4.47
N LEU A 64 3.36 4.32 3.79
CA LEU A 64 3.39 4.27 2.33
C LEU A 64 2.40 3.23 1.80
N ILE A 65 2.28 2.09 2.46
CA ILE A 65 1.29 1.06 2.10
C ILE A 65 -0.12 1.62 2.27
N ASN A 66 -0.39 2.34 3.35
CA ASN A 66 -1.69 2.98 3.57
C ASN A 66 -2.00 4.03 2.50
N ASP A 67 -1.01 4.79 2.06
CA ASP A 67 -1.18 5.77 0.98
C ASP A 67 -1.55 5.08 -0.34
N VAL A 68 -0.90 3.97 -0.66
CA VAL A 68 -1.24 3.18 -1.85
C VAL A 68 -2.66 2.65 -1.73
N TYR A 69 -3.02 2.11 -0.58
CA TYR A 69 -4.37 1.57 -0.35
C TYR A 69 -5.43 2.67 -0.54
N ALA A 70 -5.21 3.85 0.04
CA ALA A 70 -6.12 4.99 -0.10
C ALA A 70 -6.27 5.41 -1.57
N THR A 71 -5.15 5.44 -2.31
CA THR A 71 -5.15 5.76 -3.74
C THR A 71 -5.97 4.75 -4.53
N LEU A 72 -5.87 3.46 -4.19
CA LEU A 72 -6.66 2.42 -4.84
C LEU A 72 -8.16 2.60 -4.57
N VAL A 73 -8.53 2.94 -3.34
CA VAL A 73 -9.94 3.23 -2.99
C VAL A 73 -10.45 4.43 -3.80
N GLU A 74 -9.66 5.49 -3.91
CA GLU A 74 -10.01 6.67 -4.72
C GLU A 74 -10.16 6.29 -6.19
N THR A 75 -9.30 5.40 -6.70
CA THR A 75 -9.38 4.92 -8.07
C THR A 75 -10.69 4.19 -8.32
N VAL A 76 -11.12 3.32 -7.40
CA VAL A 76 -12.42 2.63 -7.51
C VAL A 76 -13.55 3.65 -7.54
N ASN A 77 -13.51 4.66 -6.68
CA ASN A 77 -14.54 5.68 -6.63
C ASN A 77 -14.62 6.48 -7.94
N GLU A 78 -13.46 6.81 -8.52
CA GLU A 78 -13.42 7.51 -9.81
C GLU A 78 -13.91 6.62 -10.96
N LEU A 79 -13.59 5.33 -10.92
CA LEU A 79 -14.08 4.39 -11.92
C LEU A 79 -15.61 4.25 -11.85
N ASP A 80 -16.15 4.19 -10.63
CA ASP A 80 -17.59 4.12 -10.43
C ASP A 80 -18.27 5.41 -10.92
N ALA A 81 -17.68 6.57 -10.63
CA ALA A 81 -18.18 7.86 -11.13
C ALA A 81 -18.13 7.91 -12.66
N TYR A 82 -17.07 7.39 -13.25
CA TYR A 82 -16.94 7.31 -14.70
C TYR A 82 -18.07 6.49 -15.33
N LEU A 83 -18.41 5.34 -14.75
CA LEU A 83 -19.51 4.51 -15.23
C LEU A 83 -20.86 5.22 -15.12
N LEU A 84 -21.07 5.98 -14.04
CA LEU A 84 -22.31 6.72 -13.84
C LEU A 84 -22.45 7.88 -14.83
N GLY A 85 -21.33 8.45 -15.26
CA GLY A 85 -21.30 9.54 -16.21
C GLY A 85 -21.47 9.11 -17.67
N ILE A 86 -21.39 7.83 -17.94
CA ILE A 86 -21.59 7.26 -19.28
C ILE A 86 -23.05 6.90 -19.48
#